data_f1c98519396eb66c778225d669188d00
#
_entry.id   f1c98519396eb66c778225d669188d00
#
_cell.length_a   1.000
_cell.length_b   1.000
_cell.length_c   1.000
_cell.angle_alpha   90.00
_cell.angle_beta   90.00
_cell.angle_gamma   90.00
#
_symmetry.space_group_name_H-M   'P 1'
#
loop_
_entity.id
_entity.type
_entity.pdbx_description
1 polymer ?
#
loop_
_entity_poly.entity_id
_entity_poly.type
_entity_poly.pdbx_seq_one_letter_code
_entity_poly.pdbx_strand_id
1 'polypeptide(L)'
;MLAPSPISGQANEHLVLFGDIVYFYPPGHAKNCLLNNQFKRGEPVGFRMNAVNPTTGKRDRATELVIHMNYAGKTVDVPMRDRQNEKQPEREFWVAKWVVPDDAPTGIIRYTVTAKDPHGRTGEFKPFDVQASQLTIVP
;
A
#
# COMPACT_ATOMS: atom_id res chain seq x y z
N MET A 1 27.93 12.33 27.89
CA MET A 1 27.52 12.24 27.52
C MET A 1 26.81 12.10 26.55
N LEU A 2 26.37 12.07 26.05
CA LEU A 2 25.77 11.72 25.23
C LEU A 2 25.03 12.42 24.32
N ALA A 3 24.87 12.66 23.09
CA ALA A 3 24.16 13.47 22.19
C ALA A 3 23.09 12.66 21.48
N PRO A 4 22.09 12.28 22.15
CA PRO A 4 21.06 11.41 21.58
C PRO A 4 20.11 12.13 20.64
N SER A 5 20.11 13.45 20.61
CA SER A 5 19.12 14.22 19.85
C SER A 5 18.99 13.86 18.37
N PRO A 6 20.09 13.67 17.62
CA PRO A 6 19.95 13.33 16.20
C PRO A 6 19.20 12.02 15.98
N ILE A 7 19.38 11.06 16.85
CA ILE A 7 18.70 9.77 16.75
C ILE A 7 17.20 9.93 16.95
N SER A 8 16.81 10.73 17.92
CA SER A 8 15.39 11.00 18.18
C SER A 8 14.72 11.71 17.01
N GLY A 9 15.40 12.68 16.39
CA GLY A 9 14.90 13.36 15.22
C GLY A 9 14.71 12.43 14.04
N GLN A 10 15.66 11.51 13.82
CA GLN A 10 15.57 10.53 12.75
C GLN A 10 14.40 9.58 12.96
N ALA A 11 14.15 9.14 14.19
CA ALA A 11 13.02 8.27 14.48
C ALA A 11 11.69 8.92 14.15
N ASN A 12 11.59 10.26 14.34
CA ASN A 12 10.37 11.00 14.02
C ASN A 12 10.18 11.24 12.54
N GLU A 13 11.18 10.93 11.71
CA GLU A 13 11.11 11.11 10.27
C GLU A 13 10.58 9.88 9.54
N HIS A 14 10.33 8.79 10.25
CA HIS A 14 9.84 7.57 9.64
C HIS A 14 8.34 7.40 9.86
N LEU A 15 7.69 6.95 8.79
CA LEU A 15 6.31 6.49 8.84
C LEU A 15 6.30 4.96 8.83
N VAL A 16 5.35 4.37 9.55
CA VAL A 16 5.14 2.93 9.52
C VAL A 16 3.98 2.64 8.59
N LEU A 17 4.22 1.78 7.59
CA LEU A 17 3.22 1.37 6.62
C LEU A 17 2.80 -0.06 6.87
N PHE A 18 1.49 -0.30 6.75
CA PHE A 18 0.91 -1.63 6.82
C PHE A 18 -0.35 -1.67 5.99
N GLY A 19 -0.66 -2.84 5.46
CA GLY A 19 -1.84 -2.98 4.62
C GLY A 19 -1.99 -4.37 4.04
N ASP A 20 -2.90 -4.49 3.09
CA ASP A 20 -3.22 -5.76 2.47
C ASP A 20 -3.64 -5.57 1.01
N ILE A 21 -3.93 -6.69 0.36
CA ILE A 21 -4.43 -6.74 -1.00
C ILE A 21 -5.77 -7.46 -0.98
N VAL A 22 -6.73 -6.92 -1.73
CA VAL A 22 -8.09 -7.45 -1.79
C VAL A 22 -8.57 -7.45 -3.23
N TYR A 23 -9.69 -8.11 -3.50
CA TYR A 23 -10.46 -7.86 -4.71
C TYR A 23 -11.10 -6.49 -4.64
N PHE A 24 -11.11 -5.77 -5.77
CA PHE A 24 -11.68 -4.43 -5.85
C PHE A 24 -12.83 -4.41 -6.85
N TYR A 25 -13.92 -5.07 -6.51
CA TYR A 25 -15.14 -5.05 -7.31
C TYR A 25 -16.07 -3.93 -6.84
N PRO A 26 -17.11 -3.60 -7.62
CA PRO A 26 -18.10 -2.63 -7.16
C PRO A 26 -18.80 -3.06 -5.87
N PRO A 27 -19.30 -2.10 -5.08
CA PRO A 27 -20.09 -2.42 -3.90
C PRO A 27 -21.25 -3.36 -4.24
N GLY A 28 -21.46 -4.36 -3.40
CA GLY A 28 -22.48 -5.38 -3.62
C GLY A 28 -22.00 -6.62 -4.35
N HIS A 29 -20.84 -6.57 -5.01
CA HIS A 29 -20.25 -7.77 -5.60
C HIS A 29 -19.77 -8.72 -4.51
N ALA A 30 -20.03 -10.02 -4.68
CA ALA A 30 -19.73 -11.03 -3.66
C ALA A 30 -18.25 -11.08 -3.28
N LYS A 31 -17.34 -10.77 -4.21
CA LYS A 31 -15.90 -10.80 -3.98
C LYS A 31 -15.32 -9.47 -3.55
N ASN A 32 -16.11 -8.40 -3.53
CA ASN A 32 -15.56 -7.09 -3.17
C ASN A 32 -14.97 -7.10 -1.76
N CYS A 33 -13.75 -6.56 -1.63
CA CYS A 33 -13.02 -6.47 -0.37
C CYS A 33 -12.61 -7.80 0.26
N LEU A 34 -12.74 -8.92 -0.45
CA LEU A 34 -12.18 -10.18 0.04
C LEU A 34 -10.66 -10.16 -0.10
N LEU A 35 -9.98 -10.60 0.95
CA LEU A 35 -8.53 -10.75 0.92
C LEU A 35 -8.14 -11.78 -0.13
N ASN A 36 -7.18 -11.42 -0.97
CA ASN A 36 -6.64 -12.31 -1.98
C ASN A 36 -5.24 -11.85 -2.38
N ASN A 37 -4.37 -12.77 -2.69
CA ASN A 37 -3.03 -12.47 -3.19
C ASN A 37 -2.72 -13.14 -4.52
N GLN A 38 -3.66 -13.89 -5.08
CA GLN A 38 -3.53 -14.55 -6.38
C GLN A 38 -4.64 -14.06 -7.29
N PHE A 39 -4.28 -13.44 -8.39
CA PHE A 39 -5.23 -12.81 -9.30
C PHE A 39 -5.00 -13.32 -10.72
N LYS A 40 -6.09 -13.41 -11.47
CA LYS A 40 -6.06 -13.69 -12.90
C LYS A 40 -6.05 -12.40 -13.69
N ARG A 41 -5.65 -12.48 -14.95
CA ARG A 41 -5.75 -11.33 -15.87
C ARG A 41 -7.18 -10.83 -15.93
N GLY A 42 -7.35 -9.53 -15.96
CA GLY A 42 -8.65 -8.88 -15.97
C GLY A 42 -9.28 -8.69 -14.60
N GLU A 43 -8.76 -9.33 -13.56
CA GLU A 43 -9.30 -9.15 -12.20
C GLU A 43 -8.80 -7.85 -11.57
N PRO A 44 -9.64 -7.20 -10.77
CA PRO A 44 -9.27 -5.94 -10.14
C PRO A 44 -8.60 -6.19 -8.79
N VAL A 45 -7.37 -5.72 -8.68
CA VAL A 45 -6.60 -5.75 -7.44
C VAL A 45 -6.86 -4.46 -6.67
N GLY A 46 -7.20 -4.58 -5.40
CA GLY A 46 -7.29 -3.44 -4.49
C GLY A 46 -6.12 -3.46 -3.53
N PHE A 47 -5.36 -2.38 -3.52
CA PHE A 47 -4.30 -2.18 -2.52
C PHE A 47 -4.88 -1.30 -1.42
N ARG A 48 -4.82 -1.76 -0.18
CA ARG A 48 -5.19 -0.97 0.98
C ARG A 48 -3.99 -0.79 1.86
N MET A 49 -3.74 0.45 2.27
CA MET A 49 -2.54 0.77 3.03
C MET A 49 -2.85 1.84 4.06
N ASN A 50 -2.17 1.78 5.16
CA ASN A 50 -2.09 2.90 6.10
C ASN A 50 -0.64 3.29 6.31
N ALA A 51 -0.45 4.56 6.62
CA ALA A 51 0.83 5.13 6.99
C ALA A 51 0.61 5.97 8.24
N VAL A 52 1.32 5.65 9.30
CA VAL A 52 1.15 6.33 10.58
C VAL A 52 2.48 6.83 11.10
N ASN A 53 2.42 7.92 11.84
CA ASN A 53 3.54 8.40 12.61
C ASN A 53 3.67 7.49 13.85
N PRO A 54 4.75 6.74 14.01
CA PRO A 54 4.86 5.80 15.12
C PRO A 54 4.92 6.45 16.49
N THR A 55 5.32 7.73 16.55
CA THR A 55 5.38 8.46 17.80
C THR A 55 3.99 8.80 18.33
N THR A 56 3.08 9.18 17.44
CA THR A 56 1.73 9.59 17.82
C THR A 56 0.68 8.51 17.55
N GLY A 57 0.99 7.54 16.71
CA GLY A 57 0.03 6.54 16.24
C GLY A 57 -1.00 7.09 15.29
N LYS A 58 -0.82 8.29 14.78
CA LYS A 58 -1.81 8.97 13.95
C LYS A 58 -1.37 9.03 12.50
N ARG A 59 -2.36 9.08 11.62
CA ARG A 59 -2.18 9.31 10.20
C ARG A 59 -2.37 10.79 9.88
N ASP A 60 -1.79 11.23 8.78
CA ASP A 60 -2.02 12.56 8.23
C ASP A 60 -2.63 12.38 6.84
N ARG A 61 -3.83 12.89 6.61
CA ARG A 61 -4.55 12.76 5.33
C ARG A 61 -3.80 13.34 4.14
N ALA A 62 -2.90 14.28 4.37
CA ALA A 62 -2.11 14.90 3.31
C ALA A 62 -0.89 14.07 2.91
N THR A 63 -0.68 12.90 3.52
CA THR A 63 0.39 12.00 3.13
C THR A 63 0.15 11.45 1.74
N GLU A 64 1.19 11.43 0.92
CA GLU A 64 1.12 10.88 -0.43
C GLU A 64 1.68 9.46 -0.42
N LEU A 65 0.86 8.51 -0.90
CA LEU A 65 1.26 7.12 -1.05
C LEU A 65 1.24 6.74 -2.52
N VAL A 66 2.29 6.04 -2.96
CA VAL A 66 2.41 5.56 -4.34
C VAL A 66 2.86 4.11 -4.32
N ILE A 67 2.19 3.30 -5.12
CA ILE A 67 2.58 1.91 -5.36
C ILE A 67 3.52 1.89 -6.56
N HIS A 68 4.66 1.24 -6.39
CA HIS A 68 5.64 1.04 -7.46
C HIS A 68 5.68 -0.44 -7.79
N MET A 69 5.27 -0.81 -9.01
CA MET A 69 5.25 -2.20 -9.45
C MET A 69 6.29 -2.44 -10.53
N ASN A 70 6.95 -3.58 -10.46
CA ASN A 70 7.91 -4.01 -11.47
C ASN A 70 7.48 -5.37 -12.03
N TYR A 71 7.17 -5.40 -13.31
CA TYR A 71 6.85 -6.64 -14.01
C TYR A 71 7.09 -6.46 -15.52
N ALA A 72 7.44 -7.56 -16.19
CA ALA A 72 7.67 -7.54 -17.64
C ALA A 72 8.65 -6.45 -18.10
N GLY A 73 9.66 -6.15 -17.26
CA GLY A 73 10.64 -5.12 -17.56
C GLY A 73 10.12 -3.69 -17.46
N LYS A 74 8.94 -3.50 -16.92
CA LYS A 74 8.30 -2.19 -16.77
C LYS A 74 8.21 -1.80 -15.31
N THR A 75 8.25 -0.48 -15.07
CA THR A 75 7.89 0.10 -13.78
C THR A 75 6.56 0.83 -13.94
N VAL A 76 5.60 0.52 -13.10
CA VAL A 76 4.28 1.16 -13.10
C VAL A 76 4.06 1.78 -11.74
N ASP A 77 3.78 3.08 -11.73
CA ASP A 77 3.48 3.82 -10.50
C ASP A 77 1.98 4.07 -10.43
N VAL A 78 1.39 3.68 -9.30
CA VAL A 78 -0.05 3.87 -9.06
C VAL A 78 -0.22 4.70 -7.80
N PRO A 79 -0.67 5.96 -7.92
CA PRO A 79 -0.95 6.77 -6.74
C PRO A 79 -2.14 6.23 -5.98
N MET A 80 -2.07 6.28 -4.66
CA MET A 80 -3.15 5.86 -3.80
C MET A 80 -3.99 7.06 -3.37
N ARG A 81 -5.23 6.80 -3.10
CA ARG A 81 -6.21 7.81 -2.69
C ARG A 81 -6.62 7.56 -1.23
N ASP A 82 -6.66 8.62 -0.43
CA ASP A 82 -7.17 8.52 0.93
C ASP A 82 -8.69 8.34 0.90
N ARG A 83 -9.15 7.23 1.44
CA ARG A 83 -10.57 6.95 1.59
C ARG A 83 -11.01 7.47 2.96
N GLN A 84 -11.45 8.71 2.98
CA GLN A 84 -11.86 9.38 4.19
C GLN A 84 -13.15 8.81 4.75
N ASN A 85 -13.25 8.79 6.06
CA ASN A 85 -14.45 8.39 6.77
C ASN A 85 -14.59 9.27 8.00
N GLU A 86 -15.33 10.38 7.86
CA GLU A 86 -15.42 11.36 8.92
C GLU A 86 -16.20 10.87 10.15
N LYS A 87 -17.12 9.93 9.95
CA LYS A 87 -17.87 9.33 11.05
C LYS A 87 -17.07 8.32 11.84
N GLN A 88 -16.13 7.64 11.17
CA GLN A 88 -15.31 6.61 11.76
C GLN A 88 -13.87 6.77 11.26
N PRO A 89 -13.14 7.80 11.75
CA PRO A 89 -11.78 8.08 11.24
C PRO A 89 -10.80 6.92 11.45
N GLU A 90 -11.05 6.07 12.43
CA GLU A 90 -10.24 4.87 12.65
C GLU A 90 -10.36 3.84 11.53
N ARG A 91 -11.32 4.00 10.63
CA ARG A 91 -11.50 3.12 9.46
C ARG A 91 -10.90 3.70 8.18
N GLU A 92 -10.29 4.86 8.24
CA GLU A 92 -9.68 5.46 7.07
C GLU A 92 -8.45 4.68 6.62
N PHE A 93 -8.25 4.64 5.30
CA PHE A 93 -7.06 4.03 4.70
C PHE A 93 -6.86 4.60 3.29
N TRP A 94 -5.66 4.44 2.76
CA TRP A 94 -5.39 4.74 1.36
C TRP A 94 -5.68 3.50 0.52
N VAL A 95 -6.24 3.73 -0.66
CA VAL A 95 -6.65 2.65 -1.57
C VAL A 95 -6.24 2.97 -2.98
N ALA A 96 -5.92 1.94 -3.75
CA ALA A 96 -5.74 2.03 -5.19
C ALA A 96 -6.30 0.78 -5.86
N LYS A 97 -6.83 0.97 -7.05
CA LYS A 97 -7.33 -0.12 -7.89
C LYS A 97 -6.37 -0.31 -9.05
N TRP A 98 -6.03 -1.54 -9.32
CA TRP A 98 -5.24 -1.89 -10.50
C TRP A 98 -5.82 -3.15 -11.11
N VAL A 99 -6.25 -3.05 -12.36
CA VAL A 99 -6.78 -4.20 -13.10
C VAL A 99 -5.62 -4.92 -13.75
N VAL A 100 -5.50 -6.22 -13.51
CA VAL A 100 -4.41 -7.01 -14.09
C VAL A 100 -4.52 -6.97 -15.61
N PRO A 101 -3.50 -6.47 -16.33
CA PRO A 101 -3.54 -6.40 -17.79
C PRO A 101 -3.65 -7.77 -18.43
N ASP A 102 -4.26 -7.81 -19.62
CA ASP A 102 -4.44 -9.05 -20.37
C ASP A 102 -3.11 -9.68 -20.79
N ASP A 103 -2.06 -8.88 -20.92
CA ASP A 103 -0.72 -9.32 -21.30
C ASP A 103 0.22 -9.50 -20.12
N ALA A 104 -0.26 -9.39 -18.90
CA ALA A 104 0.58 -9.58 -17.72
C ALA A 104 1.11 -11.01 -17.67
N PRO A 105 2.43 -11.20 -17.49
CA PRO A 105 2.96 -12.54 -17.31
C PRO A 105 2.48 -13.13 -15.98
N THR A 106 2.38 -14.44 -15.93
CA THR A 106 2.13 -15.14 -14.68
C THR A 106 3.35 -15.11 -13.79
N GLY A 107 3.13 -15.20 -12.49
CA GLY A 107 4.19 -15.18 -11.50
C GLY A 107 4.06 -14.01 -10.55
N ILE A 108 5.09 -13.80 -9.76
CA ILE A 108 5.11 -12.76 -8.73
C ILE A 108 5.31 -11.40 -9.37
N ILE A 109 4.45 -10.45 -9.01
CA ILE A 109 4.67 -9.04 -9.31
C ILE A 109 5.30 -8.41 -8.08
N ARG A 110 6.51 -7.90 -8.24
CA ARG A 110 7.19 -7.21 -7.15
C ARG A 110 6.69 -5.78 -7.07
N TYR A 111 6.36 -5.35 -5.86
CA TYR A 111 5.92 -3.98 -5.65
C TYR A 111 6.40 -3.47 -4.31
N THR A 112 6.43 -2.16 -4.20
CA THR A 112 6.64 -1.44 -2.95
C THR A 112 5.62 -0.33 -2.86
N VAL A 113 5.36 0.15 -1.65
CA VAL A 113 4.55 1.34 -1.45
C VAL A 113 5.40 2.35 -0.70
N THR A 114 5.50 3.56 -1.24
CA THR A 114 6.21 4.64 -0.57
C THR A 114 5.22 5.67 -0.04
N ALA A 115 5.57 6.29 1.07
CA ALA A 115 4.77 7.34 1.68
C ALA A 115 5.64 8.54 2.01
N LYS A 116 5.07 9.73 1.86
CA LYS A 116 5.71 10.98 2.24
C LYS A 116 4.65 11.93 2.78
N ASP A 117 4.84 12.42 3.99
CA ASP A 117 3.91 13.36 4.59
C ASP A 117 4.35 14.82 4.34
N PRO A 118 3.49 15.81 4.68
CA PRO A 118 3.84 17.23 4.45
C PRO A 118 5.02 17.72 5.28
N HIS A 119 5.41 16.97 6.30
CA HIS A 119 6.52 17.33 7.19
C HIS A 119 7.84 16.67 6.80
N GLY A 120 7.87 15.98 5.64
CA GLY A 120 9.07 15.32 5.14
C GLY A 120 9.33 13.93 5.72
N ARG A 121 8.42 13.41 6.54
CA ARG A 121 8.54 12.04 7.01
C ARG A 121 8.22 11.06 5.88
N THR A 122 9.00 10.00 5.79
CA THR A 122 8.85 9.00 4.74
C THR A 122 8.71 7.61 5.32
N GLY A 123 8.17 6.70 4.52
CA GLY A 123 8.09 5.30 4.87
C GLY A 123 7.98 4.44 3.62
N GLU A 124 8.22 3.16 3.79
CA GLU A 124 8.14 2.20 2.70
C GLU A 124 7.55 0.89 3.21
N PHE A 125 6.70 0.29 2.41
CA PHE A 125 6.19 -1.06 2.62
C PHE A 125 6.74 -1.97 1.53
N LYS A 126 7.28 -3.12 1.94
CA LYS A 126 7.70 -4.20 1.02
C LYS A 126 7.03 -5.48 1.44
N PRO A 127 6.40 -6.22 0.52
CA PRO A 127 5.95 -7.57 0.83
C PRO A 127 7.12 -8.47 1.23
N PHE A 128 6.84 -9.39 2.13
CA PHE A 128 7.83 -10.39 2.53
C PHE A 128 7.99 -11.46 1.45
N ASP A 129 9.11 -12.19 1.49
CA ASP A 129 9.38 -13.28 0.55
C ASP A 129 8.66 -14.57 0.97
N VAL A 130 7.37 -14.44 1.25
CA VAL A 130 6.47 -15.57 1.51
C VAL A 130 5.22 -15.38 0.64
N GLN A 131 4.71 -16.46 0.13
CA GLN A 131 3.61 -16.43 -0.84
C GLN A 131 2.41 -15.61 -0.35
N ALA A 132 2.06 -15.74 0.92
CA ALA A 132 0.91 -15.04 1.48
C ALA A 132 1.03 -13.52 1.47
N SER A 133 2.25 -13.00 1.38
CA SER A 133 2.52 -11.57 1.36
C SER A 133 2.67 -11.01 -0.05
N GLN A 134 2.80 -11.85 -1.06
CA GLN A 134 3.15 -11.44 -2.41
C GLN A 134 1.93 -11.36 -3.32
N LEU A 135 2.00 -10.46 -4.30
CA LEU A 135 1.02 -10.39 -5.38
C LEU A 135 1.45 -11.36 -6.48
N THR A 136 0.61 -12.35 -6.78
CA THR A 136 0.90 -13.36 -7.79
C THR A 136 -0.18 -13.37 -8.86
N ILE A 137 0.25 -13.37 -10.13
CA ILE A 137 -0.67 -13.52 -11.24
C ILE A 137 -0.69 -15.01 -11.63
N VAL A 138 -1.88 -15.58 -11.62
CA VAL A 138 -2.11 -16.99 -11.96
C VAL A 138 -2.81 -17.09 -13.31
N PRO A 139 -2.71 -18.25 -13.99
CA PRO A 139 -3.38 -18.46 -15.29
C PRO A 139 -4.88 -18.35 -15.22
#